data_c4cf9017575a025d41c0fe193b3c4f08
#
_entry.id   c4cf9017575a025d41c0fe193b3c4f08
#
_cell.length_a   1.000
_cell.length_b   1.000
_cell.length_c   1.000
_cell.angle_alpha   90.00
_cell.angle_beta   90.00
_cell.angle_gamma   90.00
#
_symmetry.space_group_name_H-M   'P 1'
#
loop_
_entity.id
_entity.type
_entity.pdbx_description
1 polymer ?
#
loop_
_entity_poly.entity_id
_entity_poly.type
_entity_poly.pdbx_seq_one_letter_code
_entity_poly.pdbx_strand_id
1 'polypeptide(L)'
;MRCLGLMSGTSADGVDAVLADFRGSPNHPQWELIRHVHSPYPEGLRHRVVSAGQGETGCAEQWLDLAEAITEAQAKAARSCDPHGEAVLVGCHGQTVWHRPPTSQQRGASWQLLQAPLLAQLLERPVVHD
;
A
#
# COMPACT_ATOMS: atom_id res chain seq x y z
N MET A 1 -15.60 12.79 6.06
CA MET A 1 -14.25 12.41 6.55
C MET A 1 -13.41 12.08 5.33
N ARG A 2 -12.34 12.83 5.09
CA ARG A 2 -11.42 12.54 3.98
C ARG A 2 -10.42 11.48 4.35
N CYS A 3 -10.27 10.50 3.47
CA CYS A 3 -9.34 9.38 3.64
C CYS A 3 -8.50 9.18 2.39
N LEU A 4 -7.25 8.81 2.57
CA LEU A 4 -6.40 8.25 1.52
C LEU A 4 -6.53 6.74 1.49
N GLY A 5 -6.63 6.16 0.29
CA GLY A 5 -6.47 4.73 0.06
C GLY A 5 -5.24 4.49 -0.81
N LEU A 6 -4.40 3.55 -0.42
CA LEU A 6 -3.18 3.17 -1.15
C LEU A 6 -3.23 1.69 -1.50
N MET A 7 -3.08 1.38 -2.77
CA MET A 7 -3.11 0.02 -3.29
C MET A 7 -1.95 -0.20 -4.26
N SER A 8 -1.29 -1.35 -4.15
CA SER A 8 -0.33 -1.84 -5.14
C SER A 8 -0.74 -3.25 -5.54
N GLY A 9 -1.02 -3.43 -6.82
CA GLY A 9 -1.40 -4.72 -7.38
C GLY A 9 -0.24 -5.70 -7.51
N THR A 10 -0.55 -6.97 -7.80
CA THR A 10 0.46 -8.03 -8.02
C THR A 10 1.30 -7.82 -9.28
N SER A 11 0.86 -6.98 -10.22
CA SER A 11 1.63 -6.53 -11.39
C SER A 11 2.87 -5.73 -11.02
N ALA A 12 2.91 -5.19 -9.79
CA ALA A 12 4.02 -4.39 -9.27
C ALA A 12 4.43 -3.22 -10.19
N ASP A 13 3.47 -2.63 -10.88
CA ASP A 13 3.69 -1.50 -11.79
C ASP A 13 3.73 -0.15 -11.06
N GLY A 14 3.17 -0.07 -9.86
CA GLY A 14 3.18 1.15 -9.07
C GLY A 14 2.17 1.14 -7.94
N VAL A 15 1.84 2.33 -7.46
CA VAL A 15 0.88 2.61 -6.40
C VAL A 15 -0.28 3.40 -6.97
N ASP A 16 -1.50 2.88 -6.80
CA ASP A 16 -2.72 3.64 -6.96
C ASP A 16 -3.08 4.31 -5.63
N ALA A 17 -3.19 5.63 -5.67
CA ALA A 17 -3.59 6.45 -4.54
C ALA A 17 -4.93 7.12 -4.84
N VAL A 18 -5.86 7.06 -3.91
CA VAL A 18 -7.16 7.72 -4.00
C VAL A 18 -7.40 8.60 -2.79
N LEU A 19 -7.92 9.80 -3.01
CA LEU A 19 -8.47 10.64 -1.97
C LEU A 19 -9.99 10.64 -2.11
N ALA A 20 -10.69 10.25 -1.05
CA ALA A 20 -12.15 10.16 -1.04
C ALA A 20 -12.74 10.82 0.21
N ASP A 21 -13.92 11.42 0.06
CA ASP A 21 -14.72 11.94 1.17
C ASP A 21 -15.80 10.93 1.55
N PHE A 22 -15.77 10.47 2.79
CA PHE A 22 -16.74 9.53 3.36
C PHE A 22 -17.74 10.27 4.24
N ARG A 23 -19.03 9.98 4.04
CA ARG A 23 -20.18 10.51 4.76
C ARG A 23 -21.15 9.39 5.16
N GLY A 24 -22.15 9.72 5.95
CA GLY A 24 -23.17 8.77 6.39
C GLY A 24 -22.75 7.96 7.62
N SER A 25 -23.45 6.87 7.88
CA SER A 25 -23.17 5.99 9.01
C SER A 25 -22.26 4.81 8.60
N PRO A 26 -21.58 4.15 9.54
CA PRO A 26 -20.75 2.98 9.24
C PRO A 26 -21.50 1.85 8.52
N ASN A 27 -22.82 1.72 8.75
CA ASN A 27 -23.67 0.71 8.12
C ASN A 27 -24.18 1.13 6.72
N HIS A 28 -24.13 2.42 6.42
CA HIS A 28 -24.56 3.00 5.13
C HIS A 28 -23.58 4.10 4.71
N PRO A 29 -22.34 3.74 4.39
CA PRO A 29 -21.33 4.71 3.98
C PRO A 29 -21.68 5.26 2.58
N GLN A 30 -21.59 6.56 2.46
CA GLN A 30 -21.58 7.26 1.18
C GLN A 30 -20.17 7.77 0.96
N TRP A 31 -19.68 7.73 -0.25
CA TRP A 31 -18.35 8.21 -0.57
C TRP A 31 -18.32 8.91 -1.91
N GLU A 32 -17.41 9.84 -2.04
CA GLU A 32 -17.16 10.60 -3.26
C GLU A 32 -15.65 10.57 -3.53
N LEU A 33 -15.26 10.18 -4.75
CA LEU A 33 -13.88 10.23 -5.18
C LEU A 33 -13.50 11.68 -5.48
N ILE A 34 -12.49 12.19 -4.78
CA ILE A 34 -11.95 13.54 -4.99
C ILE A 34 -10.81 13.51 -6.00
N ARG A 35 -9.88 12.55 -5.84
CA ARG A 35 -8.70 12.43 -6.71
C ARG A 35 -8.23 10.97 -6.77
N HIS A 36 -7.68 10.61 -7.92
CA HIS A 36 -6.93 9.38 -8.14
C HIS A 36 -5.59 9.71 -8.81
N VAL A 37 -4.53 9.08 -8.36
CA VAL A 37 -3.18 9.20 -8.93
C VAL A 37 -2.58 7.80 -9.03
N HIS A 38 -2.06 7.45 -10.19
CA HIS A 38 -1.17 6.30 -10.35
C HIS A 38 0.28 6.78 -10.31
N SER A 39 1.10 6.22 -9.43
CA SER A 39 2.53 6.52 -9.28
C SER A 39 3.34 5.27 -9.60
N PRO A 40 4.00 5.20 -10.75
CA PRO A 40 4.77 4.01 -11.12
C PRO A 40 5.95 3.80 -10.17
N TYR A 41 6.27 2.53 -9.91
CA TYR A 41 7.51 2.22 -9.21
C TYR A 41 8.72 2.56 -10.07
N PRO A 42 9.81 3.04 -9.45
CA PRO A 42 11.11 3.07 -10.12
C PRO A 42 11.46 1.67 -10.62
N GLU A 43 12.11 1.57 -11.79
CA GLU A 43 12.39 0.27 -12.42
C GLU A 43 13.14 -0.70 -11.51
N GLY A 44 14.15 -0.23 -10.76
CA GLY A 44 14.88 -1.04 -9.80
C GLY A 44 14.01 -1.57 -8.65
N LEU A 45 13.05 -0.77 -8.16
CA LEU A 45 12.11 -1.21 -7.14
C LEU A 45 11.13 -2.25 -7.71
N ARG A 46 10.59 -1.96 -8.91
CA ARG A 46 9.70 -2.90 -9.60
C ARG A 46 10.36 -4.27 -9.80
N HIS A 47 11.60 -4.29 -10.26
CA HIS A 47 12.36 -5.53 -10.46
C HIS A 47 12.46 -6.32 -9.14
N ARG A 48 12.83 -5.68 -8.03
CA ARG A 48 12.95 -6.33 -6.71
C ARG A 48 11.61 -6.90 -6.23
N VAL A 49 10.51 -6.18 -6.41
CA VAL A 49 9.15 -6.65 -6.04
C VAL A 49 8.76 -7.88 -6.87
N VAL A 50 8.99 -7.85 -8.19
CA VAL A 50 8.69 -8.97 -9.09
C VAL A 50 9.53 -10.20 -8.74
N SER A 51 10.83 -10.04 -8.51
CA SER A 51 11.73 -11.13 -8.10
C SER A 51 11.29 -11.77 -6.78
N ALA A 52 10.91 -10.95 -5.80
CA ALA A 52 10.34 -11.42 -4.54
C ALA A 52 9.08 -12.28 -4.75
N GLY A 53 8.16 -11.81 -5.60
CA GLY A 53 6.93 -12.53 -5.97
C GLY A 53 7.19 -13.83 -6.77
N GLN A 54 8.34 -13.96 -7.38
CA GLN A 54 8.78 -15.17 -8.09
C GLN A 54 9.52 -16.18 -7.18
N GLY A 55 9.64 -15.89 -5.89
CA GLY A 55 10.24 -16.78 -4.90
C GLY A 55 11.74 -16.60 -4.74
N GLU A 56 12.31 -15.46 -5.14
CA GLU A 56 13.70 -15.14 -4.83
C GLU A 56 13.92 -15.15 -3.32
N THR A 57 15.01 -15.81 -2.89
CA THR A 57 15.38 -15.87 -1.49
C THR A 57 16.18 -14.63 -1.10
N GLY A 58 15.92 -14.12 0.10
CA GLY A 58 16.62 -12.97 0.64
C GLY A 58 16.86 -13.09 2.14
N CYS A 59 17.87 -12.37 2.65
CA CYS A 59 18.08 -12.24 4.09
C CYS A 59 17.13 -11.18 4.69
N ALA A 60 17.05 -11.13 6.02
CA ALA A 60 16.18 -10.21 6.73
C ALA A 60 16.45 -8.74 6.38
N GLU A 61 17.71 -8.35 6.21
CA GLU A 61 18.13 -7.00 5.81
C GLU A 61 17.54 -6.62 4.45
N GLN A 62 17.63 -7.53 3.45
CA GLN A 62 17.09 -7.27 2.11
C GLN A 62 15.56 -7.12 2.10
N TRP A 63 14.86 -7.89 2.94
CA TRP A 63 13.41 -7.76 3.10
C TRP A 63 13.02 -6.46 3.78
N LEU A 64 13.79 -6.03 4.78
CA LEU A 64 13.62 -4.75 5.46
C LEU A 64 13.79 -3.60 4.48
N ASP A 65 14.89 -3.58 3.73
CA ASP A 65 15.19 -2.54 2.73
C ASP A 65 14.12 -2.48 1.63
N LEU A 66 13.59 -3.65 1.21
CA LEU A 66 12.52 -3.70 0.23
C LEU A 66 11.22 -3.11 0.80
N ALA A 67 10.87 -3.46 2.04
CA ALA A 67 9.69 -2.92 2.71
C ALA A 67 9.78 -1.40 2.90
N GLU A 68 10.95 -0.86 3.25
CA GLU A 68 11.20 0.58 3.33
C GLU A 68 10.99 1.27 1.97
N ALA A 69 11.63 0.77 0.92
CA ALA A 69 11.52 1.34 -0.42
C ALA A 69 10.07 1.34 -0.94
N ILE A 70 9.31 0.27 -0.68
CA ILE A 70 7.88 0.19 -0.99
C ILE A 70 7.11 1.26 -0.20
N THR A 71 7.39 1.39 1.09
CA THR A 71 6.70 2.36 1.97
C THR A 71 6.96 3.79 1.54
N GLU A 72 8.19 4.13 1.16
CA GLU A 72 8.55 5.45 0.64
C GLU A 72 7.84 5.76 -0.68
N ALA A 73 7.73 4.77 -1.59
CA ALA A 73 6.99 4.93 -2.83
C ALA A 73 5.50 5.16 -2.57
N GLN A 74 4.92 4.48 -1.59
CA GLN A 74 3.54 4.69 -1.16
C GLN A 74 3.33 6.08 -0.54
N ALA A 75 4.25 6.54 0.30
CA ALA A 75 4.20 7.89 0.87
C ALA A 75 4.29 8.97 -0.22
N LYS A 76 5.13 8.76 -1.25
CA LYS A 76 5.23 9.66 -2.40
C LYS A 76 3.91 9.73 -3.18
N ALA A 77 3.29 8.58 -3.47
CA ALA A 77 1.99 8.52 -4.15
C ALA A 77 0.90 9.22 -3.34
N ALA A 78 0.85 8.99 -2.03
CA ALA A 78 -0.07 9.64 -1.12
C ALA A 78 0.04 11.17 -1.16
N ARG A 79 1.27 11.71 -1.06
CA ARG A 79 1.51 13.17 -1.13
C ARG A 79 1.11 13.76 -2.49
N SER A 80 1.32 13.02 -3.57
CA SER A 80 0.89 13.45 -4.91
C SER A 80 -0.64 13.49 -5.04
N CYS A 81 -1.32 12.56 -4.38
CA CYS A 81 -2.78 12.48 -4.37
C CYS A 81 -3.40 13.50 -3.41
N ASP A 82 -2.78 13.77 -2.28
CA ASP A 82 -3.23 14.73 -1.25
C ASP A 82 -2.16 15.78 -0.95
N PRO A 83 -1.88 16.71 -1.89
CA PRO A 83 -0.82 17.71 -1.73
C PRO A 83 -1.10 18.76 -0.64
N HIS A 84 -2.33 18.83 -0.17
CA HIS A 84 -2.77 19.78 0.86
C HIS A 84 -2.93 19.13 2.24
N GLY A 85 -2.73 17.81 2.36
CA GLY A 85 -2.84 17.10 3.63
C GLY A 85 -4.26 17.08 4.20
N GLU A 86 -5.26 16.93 3.36
CA GLU A 86 -6.69 16.99 3.74
C GLU A 86 -7.19 15.67 4.35
N ALA A 87 -6.51 14.56 4.07
CA ALA A 87 -6.87 13.26 4.62
C ALA A 87 -6.55 13.20 6.12
N VAL A 88 -7.45 12.64 6.89
CA VAL A 88 -7.29 12.43 8.34
C VAL A 88 -6.92 10.98 8.67
N LEU A 89 -7.03 10.08 7.70
CA LEU A 89 -6.77 8.65 7.82
C LEU A 89 -6.22 8.10 6.52
N VAL A 90 -5.30 7.14 6.62
CA VAL A 90 -4.74 6.41 5.47
C VAL A 90 -5.07 4.93 5.60
N GLY A 91 -5.73 4.36 4.59
CA GLY A 91 -5.84 2.92 4.41
C GLY A 91 -4.76 2.43 3.45
N CYS A 92 -3.99 1.44 3.81
CA CYS A 92 -2.90 0.93 2.99
C CYS A 92 -2.85 -0.58 3.00
N HIS A 93 -2.97 -1.19 1.83
CA HIS A 93 -2.85 -2.64 1.67
C HIS A 93 -1.39 -3.13 1.71
N GLY A 94 -0.41 -2.25 1.41
CA GLY A 94 0.96 -2.65 1.17
C GLY A 94 1.15 -3.30 -0.21
N GLN A 95 2.29 -3.96 -0.43
CA GLN A 95 2.62 -4.66 -1.65
C GLN A 95 2.62 -6.16 -1.40
N THR A 96 1.69 -6.88 -2.03
CA THR A 96 1.68 -8.34 -1.97
C THR A 96 2.89 -8.89 -2.71
N VAL A 97 3.74 -9.64 -2.00
CA VAL A 97 4.90 -10.33 -2.56
C VAL A 97 4.70 -11.84 -2.63
N TRP A 98 3.77 -12.37 -1.85
CA TRP A 98 3.45 -13.80 -1.89
C TRP A 98 1.98 -14.03 -1.61
N HIS A 99 1.36 -14.92 -2.38
CA HIS A 99 0.00 -15.37 -2.14
C HIS A 99 -0.07 -16.88 -2.24
N ARG A 100 -0.57 -17.51 -1.19
CA ARG A 100 -0.81 -18.94 -1.12
C ARG A 100 -2.31 -19.18 -0.98
N PRO A 101 -2.99 -19.71 -1.99
CA PRO A 101 -4.40 -20.05 -1.89
C PRO A 101 -4.64 -21.18 -0.86
N PRO A 102 -5.83 -21.23 -0.22
CA PRO A 102 -6.14 -22.31 0.70
C PRO A 102 -6.30 -23.63 -0.02
N THR A 103 -5.95 -24.71 0.68
CA THR A 103 -6.22 -26.09 0.27
C THR A 103 -6.95 -26.84 1.40
N SER A 104 -7.35 -28.11 1.17
CA SER A 104 -7.94 -28.94 2.23
C SER A 104 -6.97 -29.23 3.41
N GLN A 105 -5.66 -29.08 3.19
CA GLN A 105 -4.63 -29.38 4.18
C GLN A 105 -3.90 -28.15 4.72
N GLN A 106 -4.07 -26.96 4.09
CA GLN A 106 -3.31 -25.77 4.43
C GLN A 106 -4.16 -24.50 4.30
N ARG A 107 -4.07 -23.64 5.31
CA ARG A 107 -4.71 -22.32 5.27
C ARG A 107 -4.14 -21.44 4.16
N GLY A 108 -5.01 -20.64 3.53
CA GLY A 108 -4.57 -19.55 2.68
C GLY A 108 -3.79 -18.51 3.48
N ALA A 109 -2.84 -17.86 2.82
CA ALA A 109 -2.07 -16.76 3.40
C ALA A 109 -1.59 -15.83 2.29
N SER A 110 -1.44 -14.56 2.65
CA SER A 110 -0.77 -13.56 1.81
C SER A 110 0.27 -12.85 2.64
N TRP A 111 1.34 -12.43 1.98
CA TRP A 111 2.37 -11.62 2.61
C TRP A 111 2.48 -10.30 1.88
N GLN A 112 2.12 -9.23 2.60
CA GLN A 112 2.24 -7.85 2.16
C GLN A 112 3.45 -7.21 2.82
N LEU A 113 4.29 -6.55 2.02
CA LEU A 113 5.39 -5.75 2.54
C LEU A 113 4.90 -4.30 2.73
N LEU A 114 5.06 -3.83 3.95
CA LEU A 114 4.77 -2.46 4.37
C LEU A 114 5.40 -2.23 5.74
N GLN A 115 5.98 -1.05 5.92
CA GLN A 115 6.32 -0.54 7.24
C GLN A 115 5.28 0.52 7.64
N ALA A 116 4.14 0.07 8.18
CA ALA A 116 3.03 0.97 8.54
C ALA A 116 3.43 2.06 9.54
N PRO A 117 4.28 1.83 10.57
CA PRO A 117 4.77 2.89 11.43
C PRO A 117 5.57 3.95 10.68
N LEU A 118 6.41 3.55 9.72
CA LEU A 118 7.16 4.47 8.89
C LEU A 118 6.22 5.29 7.99
N LEU A 119 5.22 4.64 7.38
CA LEU A 119 4.23 5.34 6.55
C LEU A 119 3.46 6.37 7.38
N ALA A 120 3.04 6.02 8.59
CA ALA A 120 2.35 6.92 9.50
C ALA A 120 3.21 8.13 9.88
N GLN A 121 4.50 7.92 10.13
CA GLN A 121 5.46 8.98 10.41
C GLN A 121 5.67 9.89 9.19
N LEU A 122 5.88 9.30 8.01
CA LEU A 122 6.12 10.05 6.77
C LEU A 122 4.93 10.92 6.37
N LEU A 123 3.71 10.48 6.64
CA LEU A 123 2.48 11.20 6.28
C LEU A 123 1.90 12.01 7.44
N GLU A 124 2.41 11.82 8.67
CA GLU A 124 1.87 12.42 9.89
C GLU A 124 0.36 12.14 10.07
N ARG A 125 -0.05 10.91 9.73
CA ARG A 125 -1.45 10.46 9.76
C ARG A 125 -1.55 9.03 10.30
N PRO A 126 -2.66 8.70 10.98
CA PRO A 126 -2.96 7.30 11.32
C PRO A 126 -3.03 6.44 10.06
N VAL A 127 -2.46 5.24 10.14
CA VAL A 127 -2.49 4.24 9.06
C VAL A 127 -3.23 3.00 9.53
N VAL A 128 -4.23 2.58 8.75
CA VAL A 128 -4.88 1.27 8.87
C VAL A 128 -4.35 0.39 7.75
N HIS A 129 -3.91 -0.80 8.07
CA HIS A 129 -3.33 -1.74 7.12
C HIS A 129 -3.74 -3.18 7.43
N ASP A 130 -3.55 -4.07 6.48
CA ASP A 130 -3.71 -5.52 6.63
C ASP A 130 -2.58 -6.15 7.45
#